data_5c8391b73519400fca6434fc1a2e0747
#
_entry.id   5c8391b73519400fca6434fc1a2e0747
#
_cell.length_a   1.000
_cell.length_b   1.000
_cell.length_c   1.000
_cell.angle_alpha   90.00
_cell.angle_beta   90.00
_cell.angle_gamma   90.00
#
_symmetry.space_group_name_H-M   'P 1'
#
loop_
_entity.id
_entity.type
_entity.pdbx_description
1 polymer ?
#
loop_
_entity_poly.entity_id
_entity_poly.type
_entity_poly.pdbx_seq_one_letter_code
_entity_poly.pdbx_strand_id
1 'polypeptide(L)'
;MTKANVPESHASAGRFGPLGRFLNLAYGAISYIIFLFTFLYAVGFVGGFAVPKTVDTVREITPPPPMHALAVNLVLLAIFAIQHSGMARRGFKHILTKVVPPVIERSTYVLCASVALILLFALWQPLPQVAWRIGNAKAAALVYSLSAFGWLIVLYSTFLISHFELFGVKQVVLNAVGRAIPGIGFKTPGLYRVVRHPIYLGFLIAFWAAPVMTFGHLLFAAATTIYIFIGIALEERDLIATFGDQYRHYRARVAMLLPGLF
;
A
#
# COMPACT_ATOMS: atom_id res chain seq x y z
N MET A 1 -27.25 23.54 -6.75
CA MET A 1 -26.63 22.18 -6.68
C MET A 1 -26.04 21.85 -8.06
N THR A 2 -24.86 22.33 -8.33
CA THR A 2 -24.15 22.12 -9.60
C THR A 2 -23.42 20.79 -9.51
N LYS A 3 -23.82 19.79 -10.31
CA LYS A 3 -23.09 18.52 -10.46
C LYS A 3 -21.71 18.86 -11.00
N ALA A 4 -20.67 18.64 -10.17
CA ALA A 4 -19.31 18.69 -10.64
C ALA A 4 -19.15 17.65 -11.77
N ASN A 5 -18.82 18.11 -12.98
CA ASN A 5 -18.47 17.28 -14.11
C ASN A 5 -17.18 16.53 -13.77
N VAL A 6 -17.32 15.32 -13.21
CA VAL A 6 -16.22 14.37 -13.14
C VAL A 6 -16.02 13.87 -14.57
N PRO A 7 -14.83 14.03 -15.17
CA PRO A 7 -14.58 13.49 -16.51
C PRO A 7 -14.85 11.99 -16.47
N GLU A 8 -15.88 11.55 -17.17
CA GLU A 8 -16.12 10.13 -17.41
C GLU A 8 -14.92 9.58 -18.15
N SER A 9 -14.14 8.74 -17.49
CA SER A 9 -13.14 7.92 -18.16
C SER A 9 -13.91 6.89 -18.97
N HIS A 10 -14.30 7.25 -20.21
CA HIS A 10 -14.84 6.34 -21.19
C HIS A 10 -13.74 5.34 -21.62
N ALA A 11 -13.41 4.40 -20.77
CA ALA A 11 -12.80 3.14 -21.19
C ALA A 11 -13.92 2.38 -21.90
N SER A 12 -14.03 2.57 -23.23
CA SER A 12 -15.07 1.97 -24.05
C SER A 12 -15.08 0.45 -23.87
N ALA A 13 -16.20 -0.08 -23.42
CA ALA A 13 -16.46 -1.52 -23.23
C ALA A 13 -16.32 -2.36 -24.53
N GLY A 14 -16.03 -1.73 -25.69
CA GLY A 14 -15.96 -2.36 -27.01
C GLY A 14 -14.55 -2.62 -27.58
N ARG A 15 -13.48 -2.22 -26.90
CA ARG A 15 -12.13 -2.17 -27.48
C ARG A 15 -11.41 -3.52 -27.65
N PHE A 16 -11.88 -4.57 -26.96
CA PHE A 16 -11.23 -5.89 -26.97
C PHE A 16 -12.20 -6.99 -27.38
N GLY A 17 -11.75 -7.85 -28.32
CA GLY A 17 -12.43 -9.11 -28.63
C GLY A 17 -12.36 -10.10 -27.43
N PRO A 18 -13.05 -11.26 -27.54
CA PRO A 18 -13.12 -12.23 -26.43
C PRO A 18 -11.76 -12.66 -25.90
N LEU A 19 -10.79 -12.93 -26.77
CA LEU A 19 -9.42 -13.29 -26.39
C LEU A 19 -8.74 -12.16 -25.60
N GLY A 20 -8.83 -10.91 -26.06
CA GLY A 20 -8.24 -9.78 -25.36
C GLY A 20 -8.86 -9.54 -23.98
N ARG A 21 -10.16 -9.75 -23.83
CA ARG A 21 -10.85 -9.69 -22.52
C ARG A 21 -10.36 -10.79 -21.58
N PHE A 22 -10.19 -12.01 -22.10
CA PHE A 22 -9.64 -13.13 -21.33
C PHE A 22 -8.20 -12.85 -20.88
N LEU A 23 -7.34 -12.36 -21.77
CA LEU A 23 -5.95 -12.03 -21.43
C LEU A 23 -5.87 -10.91 -20.36
N ASN A 24 -6.70 -9.88 -20.47
CA ASN A 24 -6.79 -8.82 -19.46
C ASN A 24 -7.24 -9.37 -18.10
N LEU A 25 -8.23 -10.27 -18.09
CA LEU A 25 -8.71 -10.91 -16.87
C LEU A 25 -7.62 -11.78 -16.22
N ALA A 26 -6.95 -12.62 -17.01
CA ALA A 26 -5.86 -13.48 -16.55
C ALA A 26 -4.70 -12.64 -15.98
N TYR A 27 -4.29 -11.57 -16.68
CA TYR A 27 -3.26 -10.66 -16.20
C TYR A 27 -3.62 -10.00 -14.87
N GLY A 28 -4.86 -9.48 -14.74
CA GLY A 28 -5.33 -8.86 -13.51
C GLY A 28 -5.43 -9.84 -12.35
N ALA A 29 -5.90 -11.07 -12.62
CA ALA A 29 -5.97 -12.13 -11.61
C ALA A 29 -4.57 -12.55 -11.11
N ILE A 30 -3.61 -12.76 -12.01
CA ILE A 30 -2.22 -13.09 -11.66
C ILE A 30 -1.58 -11.95 -10.86
N SER A 31 -1.75 -10.69 -11.30
CA SER A 31 -1.25 -9.52 -10.58
C SER A 31 -1.80 -9.44 -9.15
N TYR A 32 -3.09 -9.74 -8.97
CA TYR A 32 -3.72 -9.75 -7.67
C TYR A 32 -3.23 -10.90 -6.78
N ILE A 33 -3.04 -12.09 -7.32
CA ILE A 33 -2.48 -13.23 -6.60
C ILE A 33 -1.05 -12.92 -6.11
N ILE A 34 -0.21 -12.37 -6.98
CA ILE A 34 1.16 -11.94 -6.61
C ILE A 34 1.09 -10.89 -5.48
N PHE A 35 0.21 -9.90 -5.60
CA PHE A 35 -0.01 -8.91 -4.55
C PHE A 35 -0.42 -9.56 -3.22
N LEU A 36 -1.39 -10.49 -3.24
CA LEU A 36 -1.87 -11.15 -2.04
C LEU A 36 -0.76 -11.90 -1.31
N PHE A 37 0.04 -12.69 -2.04
CA PHE A 37 1.19 -13.37 -1.45
C PHE A 37 2.26 -12.39 -0.95
N THR A 38 2.52 -11.30 -1.68
CA THR A 38 3.45 -10.25 -1.25
C THR A 38 2.98 -9.57 0.03
N PHE A 39 1.69 -9.28 0.12
CA PHE A 39 1.09 -8.68 1.32
C PHE A 39 1.16 -9.62 2.53
N LEU A 40 0.82 -10.90 2.35
CA LEU A 40 0.94 -11.90 3.42
C LEU A 40 2.41 -12.10 3.85
N TYR A 41 3.33 -12.07 2.87
CA TYR A 41 4.76 -12.10 3.18
C TYR A 41 5.20 -10.87 3.97
N ALA A 42 4.68 -9.67 3.65
CA ALA A 42 4.97 -8.43 4.39
C ALA A 42 4.55 -8.55 5.86
N VAL A 43 3.38 -9.16 6.15
CA VAL A 43 2.93 -9.43 7.52
C VAL A 43 3.94 -10.30 8.27
N GLY A 44 4.38 -11.40 7.66
CA GLY A 44 5.40 -12.27 8.25
C GLY A 44 6.78 -11.62 8.34
N PHE A 45 7.17 -10.84 7.32
CA PHE A 45 8.46 -10.14 7.27
C PHE A 45 8.61 -9.15 8.43
N VAL A 46 7.61 -8.33 8.65
CA VAL A 46 7.59 -7.34 9.75
C VAL A 46 7.33 -8.03 11.10
N GLY A 47 6.41 -8.99 11.13
CA GLY A 47 6.03 -9.69 12.37
C GLY A 47 7.04 -10.69 12.90
N GLY A 48 8.04 -11.07 12.09
CA GLY A 48 9.06 -12.02 12.50
C GLY A 48 8.62 -13.48 12.53
N PHE A 49 7.59 -13.89 11.75
CA PHE A 49 7.04 -15.24 11.76
C PHE A 49 6.61 -15.74 10.38
N ALA A 50 6.46 -17.06 10.24
CA ALA A 50 5.84 -17.76 9.09
C ALA A 50 6.45 -17.51 7.70
N VAL A 51 7.56 -16.79 7.60
CA VAL A 51 8.27 -16.53 6.34
C VAL A 51 9.75 -16.89 6.49
N PRO A 52 10.42 -17.32 5.40
CA PRO A 52 11.82 -17.76 5.47
C PRO A 52 12.80 -16.63 5.76
N LYS A 53 12.43 -15.36 5.48
CA LYS A 53 13.26 -14.18 5.76
C LYS A 53 12.37 -13.06 6.32
N THR A 54 12.78 -12.53 7.46
CA THR A 54 12.13 -11.42 8.17
C THR A 54 13.03 -10.19 8.16
N VAL A 55 12.53 -9.07 8.65
CA VAL A 55 13.31 -7.83 8.83
C VAL A 55 14.53 -8.04 9.73
N ASP A 56 14.48 -9.04 10.63
CA ASP A 56 15.49 -9.34 11.63
C ASP A 56 16.30 -10.62 11.35
N THR A 57 16.01 -11.33 10.24
CA THR A 57 16.67 -12.61 9.94
C THR A 57 18.13 -12.40 9.54
N VAL A 58 19.04 -12.92 10.36
CA VAL A 58 20.48 -13.03 10.04
C VAL A 58 20.74 -14.39 9.43
N ARG A 59 21.19 -14.45 8.18
CA ARG A 59 21.53 -15.70 7.47
C ARG A 59 23.01 -15.95 7.32
N GLU A 60 23.81 -14.89 7.38
CA GLU A 60 25.25 -14.98 7.18
C GLU A 60 25.97 -15.16 8.51
N ILE A 61 27.04 -15.98 8.51
CA ILE A 61 27.91 -16.19 9.67
C ILE A 61 28.57 -14.87 10.07
N THR A 62 28.90 -14.02 9.09
CA THR A 62 29.41 -12.66 9.27
C THR A 62 28.43 -11.69 8.63
N PRO A 63 27.62 -10.97 9.44
CA PRO A 63 26.72 -9.96 8.88
C PRO A 63 27.55 -8.85 8.21
N PRO A 64 26.99 -8.23 7.16
CA PRO A 64 27.67 -7.13 6.46
C PRO A 64 27.94 -5.95 7.39
N PRO A 65 28.92 -5.10 7.08
CA PRO A 65 29.18 -3.89 7.86
C PRO A 65 27.89 -3.05 8.01
N PRO A 66 27.59 -2.50 9.19
CA PRO A 66 26.31 -1.79 9.43
C PRO A 66 26.03 -0.66 8.44
N MET A 67 27.04 0.09 8.02
CA MET A 67 26.90 1.15 7.03
C MET A 67 26.52 0.63 5.64
N HIS A 68 27.03 -0.53 5.25
CA HIS A 68 26.65 -1.20 4.01
C HIS A 68 25.19 -1.66 4.07
N ALA A 69 24.79 -2.33 5.17
CA ALA A 69 23.40 -2.75 5.38
C ALA A 69 22.44 -1.56 5.37
N LEU A 70 22.79 -0.47 6.05
CA LEU A 70 22.01 0.77 6.05
C LEU A 70 21.84 1.34 4.63
N ALA A 71 22.94 1.45 3.87
CA ALA A 71 22.91 2.00 2.51
C ALA A 71 22.03 1.15 1.58
N VAL A 72 22.20 -0.18 1.59
CA VAL A 72 21.39 -1.11 0.79
C VAL A 72 19.90 -0.98 1.14
N ASN A 73 19.56 -1.00 2.42
CA ASN A 73 18.18 -0.91 2.88
C ASN A 73 17.52 0.44 2.50
N LEU A 74 18.24 1.55 2.61
CA LEU A 74 17.75 2.87 2.19
C LEU A 74 17.51 2.91 0.68
N VAL A 75 18.40 2.32 -0.13
CA VAL A 75 18.22 2.21 -1.59
C VAL A 75 16.97 1.39 -1.92
N LEU A 76 16.77 0.24 -1.27
CA LEU A 76 15.60 -0.61 -1.49
C LEU A 76 14.30 0.10 -1.11
N LEU A 77 14.27 0.80 0.02
CA LEU A 77 13.14 1.63 0.45
C LEU A 77 12.87 2.77 -0.53
N ALA A 78 13.93 3.43 -1.04
CA ALA A 78 13.80 4.48 -2.03
C ALA A 78 13.27 3.95 -3.37
N ILE A 79 13.74 2.79 -3.84
CA ILE A 79 13.21 2.15 -5.06
C ILE A 79 11.71 1.90 -4.93
N PHE A 80 11.28 1.31 -3.81
CA PHE A 80 9.85 1.10 -3.55
C PHE A 80 9.09 2.43 -3.51
N ALA A 81 9.57 3.42 -2.76
CA ALA A 81 8.89 4.70 -2.59
C ALA A 81 8.76 5.47 -3.92
N ILE A 82 9.81 5.51 -4.72
CA ILE A 82 9.82 6.19 -6.04
C ILE A 82 8.89 5.47 -7.01
N GLN A 83 8.98 4.13 -7.10
CA GLN A 83 8.11 3.35 -7.97
C GLN A 83 6.65 3.52 -7.58
N HIS A 84 6.32 3.32 -6.30
CA HIS A 84 4.94 3.34 -5.82
C HIS A 84 4.31 4.72 -5.93
N SER A 85 5.01 5.77 -5.48
CA SER A 85 4.52 7.15 -5.60
C SER A 85 4.52 7.65 -7.04
N GLY A 86 5.57 7.36 -7.80
CA GLY A 86 5.71 7.82 -9.18
C GLY A 86 4.60 7.28 -10.08
N MET A 87 4.37 5.97 -10.04
CA MET A 87 3.31 5.35 -10.85
C MET A 87 1.89 5.76 -10.40
N ALA A 88 1.71 6.21 -9.17
CA ALA A 88 0.43 6.72 -8.70
C ALA A 88 0.08 8.11 -9.30
N ARG A 89 1.05 8.86 -9.81
CA ARG A 89 0.83 10.23 -10.34
C ARG A 89 0.06 10.23 -11.64
N ARG A 90 -0.82 11.24 -11.83
CA ARG A 90 -1.65 11.41 -13.04
C ARG A 90 -0.80 11.49 -14.31
N GLY A 91 0.30 12.24 -14.26
CA GLY A 91 1.22 12.36 -15.40
C GLY A 91 1.80 11.03 -15.83
N PHE A 92 2.26 10.20 -14.87
CA PHE A 92 2.77 8.87 -15.17
C PHE A 92 1.68 7.95 -15.74
N LYS A 93 0.49 7.94 -15.15
CA LYS A 93 -0.66 7.16 -15.66
C LYS A 93 -0.99 7.53 -17.11
N HIS A 94 -0.96 8.83 -17.45
CA HIS A 94 -1.21 9.28 -18.81
C HIS A 94 -0.15 8.74 -19.78
N ILE A 95 1.13 8.69 -19.38
CA ILE A 95 2.21 8.10 -20.20
C ILE A 95 2.02 6.59 -20.30
N LEU A 96 1.80 5.92 -19.18
CA LEU A 96 1.65 4.45 -19.12
C LEU A 96 0.49 3.98 -19.99
N THR A 97 -0.65 4.68 -19.98
CA THR A 97 -1.85 4.30 -20.75
C THR A 97 -1.71 4.51 -22.26
N LYS A 98 -0.61 5.10 -22.75
CA LYS A 98 -0.27 5.10 -24.19
C LYS A 98 0.24 3.74 -24.65
N VAL A 99 0.82 2.92 -23.75
CA VAL A 99 1.42 1.62 -24.03
C VAL A 99 0.60 0.48 -23.40
N VAL A 100 0.16 0.68 -22.15
CA VAL A 100 -0.62 -0.31 -21.41
C VAL A 100 -2.10 0.01 -21.51
N PRO A 101 -2.96 -0.96 -21.88
CA PRO A 101 -4.41 -0.75 -21.91
C PRO A 101 -4.95 -0.19 -20.58
N PRO A 102 -5.83 0.84 -20.60
CA PRO A 102 -6.36 1.45 -19.38
C PRO A 102 -7.03 0.46 -18.40
N VAL A 103 -7.59 -0.63 -18.94
CA VAL A 103 -8.27 -1.67 -18.15
C VAL A 103 -7.32 -2.44 -17.23
N ILE A 104 -6.03 -2.58 -17.59
CA ILE A 104 -5.01 -3.27 -16.80
C ILE A 104 -3.99 -2.32 -16.17
N GLU A 105 -4.14 -1.00 -16.33
CA GLU A 105 -3.23 0.01 -15.75
C GLU A 105 -3.07 -0.20 -14.24
N ARG A 106 -4.19 -0.39 -13.53
CA ARG A 106 -4.18 -0.58 -12.08
C ARG A 106 -3.51 -1.90 -11.67
N SER A 107 -3.78 -2.98 -12.41
CA SER A 107 -3.12 -4.27 -12.18
C SER A 107 -1.60 -4.20 -12.43
N THR A 108 -1.17 -3.45 -13.44
CA THR A 108 0.26 -3.20 -13.72
C THR A 108 0.91 -2.43 -12.58
N TYR A 109 0.26 -1.38 -12.08
CA TYR A 109 0.73 -0.64 -10.91
C TYR A 109 0.92 -1.56 -9.70
N VAL A 110 -0.06 -2.40 -9.39
CA VAL A 110 -0.03 -3.34 -8.26
C VAL A 110 1.06 -4.38 -8.44
N LEU A 111 1.24 -4.90 -9.65
CA LEU A 111 2.30 -5.85 -9.95
C LEU A 111 3.70 -5.23 -9.76
N CYS A 112 3.94 -4.02 -10.29
CA CYS A 112 5.21 -3.32 -10.12
C CYS A 112 5.51 -3.02 -8.64
N ALA A 113 4.51 -2.62 -7.86
CA ALA A 113 4.65 -2.40 -6.43
C ALA A 113 4.97 -3.70 -5.68
N SER A 114 4.32 -4.81 -6.05
CA SER A 114 4.61 -6.12 -5.49
C SER A 114 6.03 -6.58 -5.80
N VAL A 115 6.51 -6.40 -7.04
CA VAL A 115 7.88 -6.73 -7.43
C VAL A 115 8.89 -5.90 -6.64
N ALA A 116 8.66 -4.61 -6.46
CA ALA A 116 9.54 -3.75 -5.66
C ALA A 116 9.59 -4.20 -4.19
N LEU A 117 8.46 -4.61 -3.60
CA LEU A 117 8.42 -5.18 -2.24
C LEU A 117 9.12 -6.54 -2.17
N ILE A 118 8.92 -7.43 -3.13
CA ILE A 118 9.61 -8.73 -3.20
C ILE A 118 11.13 -8.52 -3.23
N LEU A 119 11.61 -7.59 -4.05
CA LEU A 119 13.04 -7.22 -4.10
C LEU A 119 13.51 -6.67 -2.75
N LEU A 120 12.71 -5.80 -2.11
CA LEU A 120 13.02 -5.27 -0.80
C LEU A 120 13.16 -6.40 0.23
N PHE A 121 12.21 -7.33 0.31
CA PHE A 121 12.25 -8.45 1.25
C PHE A 121 13.41 -9.39 0.96
N ALA A 122 13.66 -9.71 -0.31
CA ALA A 122 14.71 -10.64 -0.72
C ALA A 122 16.12 -10.10 -0.44
N LEU A 123 16.33 -8.79 -0.67
CA LEU A 123 17.66 -8.16 -0.60
C LEU A 123 17.89 -7.40 0.72
N TRP A 124 16.89 -7.31 1.61
CA TRP A 124 17.01 -6.63 2.90
C TRP A 124 18.22 -7.14 3.68
N GLN A 125 19.02 -6.23 4.20
CA GLN A 125 20.19 -6.54 5.02
C GLN A 125 19.86 -6.37 6.51
N PRO A 126 20.10 -7.38 7.37
CA PRO A 126 19.78 -7.28 8.79
C PRO A 126 20.69 -6.30 9.51
N LEU A 127 20.11 -5.55 10.45
CA LEU A 127 20.81 -4.74 11.46
C LEU A 127 20.33 -5.26 12.83
N PRO A 128 20.97 -6.34 13.36
CA PRO A 128 20.42 -7.14 14.44
C PRO A 128 20.56 -6.53 15.83
N GLN A 129 21.26 -5.41 15.96
CA GLN A 129 21.39 -4.71 17.26
C GLN A 129 20.02 -4.33 17.79
N VAL A 130 19.74 -4.62 19.05
CA VAL A 130 18.45 -4.40 19.69
C VAL A 130 18.36 -2.98 20.24
N ALA A 131 17.36 -2.20 19.78
CA ALA A 131 17.02 -0.90 20.32
C ALA A 131 16.21 -1.02 21.63
N TRP A 132 15.22 -1.91 21.65
CA TRP A 132 14.49 -2.28 22.87
C TRP A 132 13.98 -3.72 22.80
N ARG A 133 13.71 -4.27 24.00
CA ARG A 133 13.13 -5.60 24.17
C ARG A 133 12.17 -5.61 25.34
N ILE A 134 10.95 -6.10 25.12
CA ILE A 134 9.95 -6.33 26.16
C ILE A 134 10.15 -7.73 26.69
N GLY A 135 10.69 -7.88 27.91
CA GLY A 135 10.99 -9.18 28.52
C GLY A 135 9.78 -9.89 29.12
N ASN A 136 8.71 -9.16 29.44
CA ASN A 136 7.49 -9.75 29.99
C ASN A 136 6.66 -10.38 28.86
N ALA A 137 6.38 -11.69 28.98
CA ALA A 137 5.67 -12.44 27.93
C ALA A 137 4.24 -11.93 27.69
N LYS A 138 3.51 -11.51 28.73
CA LYS A 138 2.15 -10.96 28.59
C LYS A 138 2.17 -9.62 27.87
N ALA A 139 3.10 -8.75 28.23
CA ALA A 139 3.28 -7.47 27.55
C ALA A 139 3.72 -7.65 26.08
N ALA A 140 4.62 -8.58 25.80
CA ALA A 140 5.01 -8.93 24.45
C ALA A 140 3.83 -9.45 23.62
N ALA A 141 2.99 -10.31 24.18
CA ALA A 141 1.78 -10.81 23.53
C ALA A 141 0.78 -9.68 23.22
N LEU A 142 0.62 -8.71 24.14
CA LEU A 142 -0.23 -7.54 23.90
C LEU A 142 0.29 -6.69 22.74
N VAL A 143 1.61 -6.48 22.66
CA VAL A 143 2.22 -5.70 21.57
C VAL A 143 2.09 -6.43 20.22
N TYR A 144 2.25 -7.77 20.18
CA TYR A 144 1.96 -8.54 18.97
C TYR A 144 0.49 -8.45 18.57
N SER A 145 -0.43 -8.49 19.54
CA SER A 145 -1.87 -8.32 19.28
C SER A 145 -2.18 -6.94 18.71
N LEU A 146 -1.48 -5.88 19.17
CA LEU A 146 -1.60 -4.54 18.64
C LEU A 146 -1.08 -4.47 17.19
N SER A 147 0.04 -5.11 16.88
CA SER A 147 0.54 -5.22 15.50
C SER A 147 -0.47 -5.92 14.59
N ALA A 148 -1.01 -7.06 15.02
CA ALA A 148 -2.05 -7.79 14.29
C ALA A 148 -3.30 -6.94 14.07
N PHE A 149 -3.72 -6.17 15.08
CA PHE A 149 -4.82 -5.21 14.97
C PHE A 149 -4.53 -4.12 13.92
N GLY A 150 -3.29 -3.62 13.84
CA GLY A 150 -2.87 -2.70 12.79
C GLY A 150 -3.07 -3.30 11.39
N TRP A 151 -2.64 -4.55 11.16
CA TRP A 151 -2.86 -5.25 9.90
C TRP A 151 -4.34 -5.47 9.58
N LEU A 152 -5.17 -5.75 10.58
CA LEU A 152 -6.63 -5.85 10.40
C LEU A 152 -7.26 -4.52 10.00
N ILE A 153 -6.80 -3.39 10.59
CA ILE A 153 -7.22 -2.05 10.16
C ILE A 153 -6.87 -1.82 8.68
N VAL A 154 -5.64 -2.16 8.25
CA VAL A 154 -5.24 -2.06 6.83
C VAL A 154 -6.21 -2.83 5.95
N LEU A 155 -6.40 -4.11 6.22
CA LEU A 155 -7.24 -4.98 5.41
C LEU A 155 -8.70 -4.48 5.38
N TYR A 156 -9.29 -4.21 6.53
CA TYR A 156 -10.67 -3.72 6.66
C TYR A 156 -10.87 -2.41 5.91
N SER A 157 -9.92 -1.48 6.02
CA SER A 157 -10.00 -0.17 5.35
C SER A 157 -9.99 -0.28 3.82
N THR A 158 -9.26 -1.26 3.25
CA THR A 158 -9.32 -1.50 1.79
C THR A 158 -10.70 -1.95 1.33
N PHE A 159 -11.40 -2.79 2.12
CA PHE A 159 -12.78 -3.20 1.81
C PHE A 159 -13.78 -2.06 1.94
N LEU A 160 -13.60 -1.15 2.89
CA LEU A 160 -14.46 0.03 3.03
C LEU A 160 -14.42 0.93 1.79
N ILE A 161 -13.25 1.11 1.15
CA ILE A 161 -13.15 1.95 -0.05
C ILE A 161 -13.63 1.22 -1.30
N SER A 162 -13.13 0.06 -1.59
CA SER A 162 -13.43 -0.90 -2.66
C SER A 162 -12.18 -1.75 -2.94
N HIS A 163 -11.96 -2.80 -2.18
CA HIS A 163 -10.77 -3.65 -2.25
C HIS A 163 -10.42 -4.07 -3.69
N PHE A 164 -11.36 -4.68 -4.38
CA PHE A 164 -11.13 -5.19 -5.74
C PHE A 164 -10.90 -4.09 -6.79
N GLU A 165 -11.42 -2.88 -6.56
CA GLU A 165 -11.16 -1.72 -7.41
C GLU A 165 -9.76 -1.16 -7.14
N LEU A 166 -9.37 -1.11 -5.86
CA LEU A 166 -8.06 -0.63 -5.42
C LEU A 166 -6.91 -1.46 -6.03
N PHE A 167 -7.13 -2.77 -6.20
CA PHE A 167 -6.12 -3.70 -6.71
C PHE A 167 -6.32 -4.12 -8.18
N GLY A 168 -7.24 -3.48 -8.92
CA GLY A 168 -7.37 -3.67 -10.37
C GLY A 168 -8.28 -4.82 -10.80
N VAL A 169 -8.75 -5.66 -9.87
CA VAL A 169 -9.60 -6.83 -10.17
C VAL A 169 -10.96 -6.42 -10.73
N LYS A 170 -11.60 -5.40 -10.15
CA LYS A 170 -12.91 -4.90 -10.61
C LYS A 170 -12.87 -4.45 -12.06
N GLN A 171 -11.79 -3.76 -12.47
CA GLN A 171 -11.61 -3.25 -13.82
C GLN A 171 -11.56 -4.38 -14.86
N VAL A 172 -10.75 -5.41 -14.59
CA VAL A 172 -10.60 -6.53 -15.53
C VAL A 172 -11.83 -7.43 -15.56
N VAL A 173 -12.52 -7.62 -14.43
CA VAL A 173 -13.79 -8.37 -14.36
C VAL A 173 -14.89 -7.65 -15.14
N LEU A 174 -15.08 -6.34 -14.95
CA LEU A 174 -16.07 -5.57 -15.69
C LEU A 174 -15.78 -5.57 -17.19
N ASN A 175 -14.50 -5.47 -17.59
CA ASN A 175 -14.08 -5.60 -18.98
C ASN A 175 -14.42 -6.99 -19.55
N ALA A 176 -14.17 -8.07 -18.79
CA ALA A 176 -14.46 -9.43 -19.21
C ALA A 176 -15.94 -9.63 -19.53
N VAL A 177 -16.84 -9.06 -18.72
CA VAL A 177 -18.30 -9.13 -18.92
C VAL A 177 -18.85 -8.00 -19.81
N GLY A 178 -18.01 -7.19 -20.43
CA GLY A 178 -18.42 -6.12 -21.35
C GLY A 178 -19.12 -4.94 -20.70
N ARG A 179 -18.91 -4.70 -19.39
CA ARG A 179 -19.49 -3.58 -18.66
C ARG A 179 -18.50 -2.41 -18.56
N ALA A 180 -19.02 -1.19 -18.56
CA ALA A 180 -18.24 0.02 -18.34
C ALA A 180 -17.72 0.08 -16.89
N ILE A 181 -16.54 0.65 -16.70
CA ILE A 181 -15.96 0.91 -15.37
C ILE A 181 -16.60 2.18 -14.83
N PRO A 182 -17.32 2.13 -13.68
CA PRO A 182 -17.93 3.31 -13.09
C PRO A 182 -16.87 4.34 -12.68
N GLY A 183 -17.20 5.62 -12.78
CA GLY A 183 -16.36 6.70 -12.25
C GLY A 183 -16.21 6.61 -10.73
N ILE A 184 -15.07 7.08 -10.21
CA ILE A 184 -14.76 7.09 -8.78
C ILE A 184 -15.53 8.25 -8.13
N GLY A 185 -16.50 7.93 -7.25
CA GLY A 185 -17.19 8.92 -6.41
C GLY A 185 -16.46 9.11 -5.07
N PHE A 186 -16.56 10.32 -4.50
CA PHE A 186 -16.07 10.57 -3.15
C PHE A 186 -16.95 9.86 -2.11
N LYS A 187 -16.33 9.04 -1.24
CA LYS A 187 -17.01 8.28 -0.19
C LYS A 187 -16.16 8.28 1.08
N THR A 188 -16.81 8.33 2.23
CA THR A 188 -16.18 8.28 3.56
C THR A 188 -16.85 7.22 4.44
N PRO A 189 -16.77 5.92 4.10
CA PRO A 189 -17.44 4.86 4.84
C PRO A 189 -16.66 4.46 6.10
N GLY A 190 -17.37 4.04 7.17
CA GLY A 190 -16.79 3.41 8.36
C GLY A 190 -15.66 4.22 8.98
N LEU A 191 -14.45 3.65 9.06
CA LEU A 191 -13.26 4.27 9.65
C LEU A 191 -12.87 5.61 9.00
N TYR A 192 -13.21 5.84 7.73
CA TYR A 192 -12.97 7.12 7.03
C TYR A 192 -13.83 8.28 7.57
N ARG A 193 -14.82 8.02 8.44
CA ARG A 193 -15.52 9.07 9.21
C ARG A 193 -14.78 9.47 10.47
N VAL A 194 -13.85 8.64 10.93
CA VAL A 194 -13.10 8.84 12.18
C VAL A 194 -11.72 9.43 11.90
N VAL A 195 -11.02 8.85 10.92
CA VAL A 195 -9.71 9.34 10.44
C VAL A 195 -9.68 9.31 8.90
N ARG A 196 -8.94 10.25 8.29
CA ARG A 196 -8.87 10.36 6.83
C ARG A 196 -8.06 9.24 6.18
N HIS A 197 -7.05 8.71 6.90
CA HIS A 197 -6.11 7.73 6.37
C HIS A 197 -5.99 6.48 7.25
N PRO A 198 -7.07 5.69 7.40
CA PRO A 198 -7.06 4.53 8.29
C PRO A 198 -6.12 3.41 7.80
N ILE A 199 -5.87 3.26 6.48
CA ILE A 199 -4.87 2.33 5.95
C ILE A 199 -3.48 2.68 6.49
N TYR A 200 -3.10 3.95 6.43
CA TYR A 200 -1.79 4.40 6.92
C TYR A 200 -1.68 4.30 8.44
N LEU A 201 -2.76 4.58 9.17
CA LEU A 201 -2.82 4.35 10.61
C LEU A 201 -2.55 2.89 10.95
N GLY A 202 -3.18 1.97 10.23
CA GLY A 202 -2.98 0.53 10.41
C GLY A 202 -1.52 0.11 10.17
N PHE A 203 -0.88 0.62 9.11
CA PHE A 203 0.55 0.36 8.85
C PHE A 203 1.45 0.93 9.96
N LEU A 204 1.21 2.15 10.44
CA LEU A 204 1.98 2.73 11.53
C LEU A 204 1.89 1.87 12.79
N ILE A 205 0.69 1.46 13.18
CA ILE A 205 0.49 0.57 14.32
C ILE A 205 1.24 -0.75 14.09
N ALA A 206 1.08 -1.38 12.93
CA ALA A 206 1.68 -2.67 12.61
C ALA A 206 3.21 -2.65 12.64
N PHE A 207 3.83 -1.57 12.14
CA PHE A 207 5.29 -1.49 12.02
C PHE A 207 5.98 -1.09 13.32
N TRP A 208 5.33 -0.27 14.17
CA TRP A 208 5.90 0.17 15.44
C TRP A 208 5.59 -0.76 16.61
N ALA A 209 4.54 -1.57 16.54
CA ALA A 209 4.17 -2.50 17.59
C ALA A 209 5.01 -3.79 17.50
N ALA A 210 6.28 -3.70 17.88
CA ALA A 210 7.22 -4.81 17.92
C ALA A 210 7.78 -5.00 19.34
N PRO A 211 7.62 -6.19 19.96
CA PRO A 211 8.14 -6.47 21.31
C PRO A 211 9.67 -6.50 21.34
N VAL A 212 10.28 -6.87 20.23
CA VAL A 212 11.73 -6.72 20.01
C VAL A 212 11.89 -5.82 18.81
N MET A 213 12.52 -4.67 19.03
CA MET A 213 12.84 -3.71 17.97
C MET A 213 14.33 -3.71 17.76
N THR A 214 14.76 -4.23 16.62
CA THR A 214 16.14 -4.12 16.17
C THR A 214 16.36 -2.80 15.43
N PHE A 215 17.62 -2.42 15.19
CA PHE A 215 17.92 -1.26 14.34
C PHE A 215 17.43 -1.46 12.90
N GLY A 216 17.40 -2.70 12.38
CA GLY A 216 16.84 -3.01 11.07
C GLY A 216 15.32 -2.75 11.02
N HIS A 217 14.59 -3.24 12.02
CA HIS A 217 13.15 -3.00 12.14
C HIS A 217 12.85 -1.52 12.39
N LEU A 218 13.62 -0.86 13.24
CA LEU A 218 13.49 0.57 13.50
C LEU A 218 13.70 1.42 12.24
N LEU A 219 14.74 1.08 11.44
CA LEU A 219 14.97 1.72 10.14
C LEU A 219 13.77 1.56 9.21
N PHE A 220 13.23 0.34 9.11
CA PHE A 220 12.05 0.05 8.30
C PHE A 220 10.85 0.88 8.77
N ALA A 221 10.54 0.84 10.07
CA ALA A 221 9.40 1.56 10.64
C ALA A 221 9.55 3.09 10.50
N ALA A 222 10.73 3.65 10.75
CA ALA A 222 10.98 5.09 10.66
C ALA A 222 10.92 5.57 9.19
N ALA A 223 11.61 4.89 8.28
CA ALA A 223 11.63 5.27 6.87
C ALA A 223 10.24 5.15 6.21
N THR A 224 9.50 4.09 6.53
CA THR A 224 8.11 3.93 6.05
C THR A 224 7.18 4.96 6.67
N THR A 225 7.39 5.37 7.92
CA THR A 225 6.64 6.47 8.55
C THR A 225 6.85 7.78 7.80
N ILE A 226 8.10 8.15 7.51
CA ILE A 226 8.41 9.35 6.71
C ILE A 226 7.73 9.25 5.33
N TYR A 227 7.84 8.10 4.69
CA TYR A 227 7.21 7.84 3.39
C TYR A 227 5.68 7.98 3.46
N ILE A 228 5.03 7.46 4.50
CA ILE A 228 3.58 7.59 4.73
C ILE A 228 3.17 9.05 4.81
N PHE A 229 3.86 9.90 5.58
CA PHE A 229 3.52 11.32 5.69
C PHE A 229 3.69 12.06 4.35
N ILE A 230 4.74 11.76 3.58
CA ILE A 230 4.91 12.28 2.23
C ILE A 230 3.76 11.80 1.33
N GLY A 231 3.38 10.51 1.42
CA GLY A 231 2.28 9.91 0.68
C GLY A 231 0.95 10.59 0.98
N ILE A 232 0.63 10.82 2.25
CA ILE A 232 -0.58 11.55 2.69
C ILE A 232 -0.62 12.94 2.06
N ALA A 233 0.47 13.71 2.16
CA ALA A 233 0.52 15.07 1.62
C ALA A 233 0.26 15.11 0.10
N LEU A 234 0.82 14.15 -0.63
CA LEU A 234 0.63 14.01 -2.07
C LEU A 234 -0.79 13.55 -2.42
N GLU A 235 -1.34 12.58 -1.67
CA GLU A 235 -2.69 12.06 -1.87
C GLU A 235 -3.75 13.12 -1.59
N GLU A 236 -3.64 13.87 -0.47
CA GLU A 236 -4.58 14.94 -0.13
C GLU A 236 -4.58 16.06 -1.19
N ARG A 237 -3.40 16.39 -1.75
CA ARG A 237 -3.30 17.34 -2.86
C ARG A 237 -4.08 16.86 -4.09
N ASP A 238 -3.94 15.58 -4.44
CA ASP A 238 -4.62 15.00 -5.59
C ASP A 238 -6.14 14.86 -5.34
N LEU A 239 -6.55 14.56 -4.10
CA LEU A 239 -7.96 14.50 -3.71
C LEU A 239 -8.63 15.89 -3.73
N ILE A 240 -7.93 16.95 -3.26
CA ILE A 240 -8.40 18.32 -3.39
C ILE A 240 -8.54 18.72 -4.87
N ALA A 241 -7.57 18.37 -5.71
CA ALA A 241 -7.64 18.67 -7.13
C ALA A 241 -8.76 17.90 -7.87
N THR A 242 -9.19 16.74 -7.33
CA THR A 242 -10.24 15.90 -7.91
C THR A 242 -11.63 16.30 -7.42
N PHE A 243 -11.80 16.49 -6.10
CA PHE A 243 -13.09 16.64 -5.43
C PHE A 243 -13.34 18.05 -4.90
N GLY A 244 -12.37 18.97 -5.02
CA GLY A 244 -12.51 20.37 -4.66
C GLY A 244 -12.98 20.59 -3.23
N ASP A 245 -14.04 21.40 -3.07
CA ASP A 245 -14.58 21.78 -1.76
C ASP A 245 -15.18 20.61 -0.99
N GLN A 246 -15.64 19.57 -1.66
CA GLN A 246 -16.14 18.36 -0.98
C GLN A 246 -15.04 17.73 -0.13
N TYR A 247 -13.80 17.61 -0.65
CA TYR A 247 -12.69 17.10 0.13
C TYR A 247 -12.18 18.10 1.17
N ARG A 248 -12.17 19.42 0.86
CA ARG A 248 -11.77 20.45 1.83
C ARG A 248 -12.66 20.44 3.07
N HIS A 249 -13.99 20.35 2.90
CA HIS A 249 -14.95 20.25 4.00
C HIS A 249 -14.78 18.96 4.82
N TYR A 250 -14.47 17.84 4.17
CA TYR A 250 -14.17 16.60 4.85
C TYR A 250 -12.88 16.71 5.68
N ARG A 251 -11.81 17.25 5.10
CA ARG A 251 -10.52 17.48 5.73
C ARG A 251 -10.61 18.37 6.97
N ALA A 252 -11.48 19.37 6.96
CA ALA A 252 -11.68 20.29 8.08
C ALA A 252 -12.41 19.65 9.28
N ARG A 253 -13.08 18.49 9.09
CA ARG A 253 -13.92 17.86 10.12
C ARG A 253 -13.39 16.52 10.62
N VAL A 254 -12.53 15.87 9.86
CA VAL A 254 -12.04 14.54 10.16
C VAL A 254 -10.52 14.60 10.36
N ALA A 255 -10.04 14.03 11.45
CA ALA A 255 -8.63 13.98 11.81
C ALA A 255 -7.81 13.19 10.76
N MET A 256 -6.52 13.51 10.60
CA MET A 256 -5.64 12.85 9.63
C MET A 256 -5.41 11.37 9.99
N LEU A 257 -4.88 11.09 11.16
CA LEU A 257 -4.49 9.75 11.64
C LEU A 257 -5.02 9.46 13.04
N LEU A 258 -4.96 10.41 13.97
CA LEU A 258 -5.38 10.22 15.34
C LEU A 258 -6.67 11.02 15.60
N PRO A 259 -7.74 10.39 16.10
CA PRO A 259 -8.97 11.09 16.43
C PRO A 259 -8.70 12.25 17.40
N GLY A 260 -9.24 13.44 17.08
CA GLY A 260 -9.05 14.65 17.89
C GLY A 260 -7.79 15.46 17.57
N LEU A 261 -6.89 14.98 16.70
CA LEU A 261 -5.75 15.74 16.18
C LEU A 261 -5.99 16.08 14.70
N PHE A 262 -6.33 17.35 14.42
CA PHE A 262 -6.68 17.87 13.09
C PHE A 262 -5.46 18.46 12.36
#